data_d2e6dcb073f3d5ad9907bac63f9ca10d
#
_entry.id   d2e6dcb073f3d5ad9907bac63f9ca10d
#
_cell.length_a   1.000
_cell.length_b   1.000
_cell.length_c   1.000
_cell.angle_alpha   90.00
_cell.angle_beta   90.00
_cell.angle_gamma   90.00
#
_symmetry.space_group_name_H-M   'P 1'
#
loop_
_entity.id
_entity.type
_entity.pdbx_description
1 polymer ?
#
loop_
_entity_poly.entity_id
_entity_poly.type
_entity_poly.pdbx_seq_one_letter_code
_entity_poly.pdbx_strand_id
1 'polypeptide(L)'
;MDADEVLFGFNGPLTDESTNLTLERWMLGFADVTFNASDRISSERASQLSVYQRAIGDGDYQGGNLTLNAPVLTGRARSDMTFRSGGDLTVARPDGAEPVDRSSLDLGGRLTLDGNRVRIDGTVAAPSGHIEIRAEEDVQLAAGSVLDVAGREVTFFDVTRHSFGGDVVLESHQGDVRQAAGATLDVSARGSDAGTVKATAANGQVALEGDLIARAGDQPDNGFEGGSIQVEGLTILDFVGLNQRLGDGGFDYRRDFTLGSGDLVIGDELRARHLSVTADGGSLTVAGTVRAGGDHAGSLRLAARDDLTIESGALLDASGDTLKRDSHGGAIEGSNRATLDLTARDGRLVLADGATLDVSAGGEARGVINLNAPVWAAARATTWRWTPAARSPCAVPSDWR
;
A
#
# COMPACT_ATOMS: atom_id res chain seq x y z
N MET A 1 26.44 -5.01 21.93
CA MET A 1 26.34 -3.91 22.94
C MET A 1 25.01 -4.10 23.63
N ASP A 2 24.99 -4.11 24.92
CA ASP A 2 23.80 -4.36 25.73
C ASP A 2 23.48 -3.12 26.57
N ALA A 3 22.26 -2.64 26.51
CA ALA A 3 21.78 -1.43 27.19
C ALA A 3 20.26 -1.53 27.44
N ASP A 4 19.70 -0.66 28.29
CA ASP A 4 18.26 -0.56 28.43
C ASP A 4 17.66 0.12 27.18
N GLU A 5 18.23 1.22 26.76
CA GLU A 5 17.90 1.91 25.50
C GLU A 5 19.18 2.14 24.68
N VAL A 6 19.11 1.88 23.38
CA VAL A 6 20.11 2.30 22.40
C VAL A 6 19.53 3.43 21.58
N LEU A 7 20.09 4.64 21.74
CA LEU A 7 19.65 5.83 21.01
C LEU A 7 20.66 6.18 19.90
N PHE A 8 20.19 6.15 18.67
CA PHE A 8 20.92 6.67 17.51
C PHE A 8 20.55 8.11 17.25
N GLY A 9 21.53 9.00 17.11
CA GLY A 9 21.28 10.40 16.86
C GLY A 9 22.42 11.29 17.31
N PHE A 10 22.20 12.59 17.36
CA PHE A 10 23.17 13.60 17.71
C PHE A 10 22.82 14.23 19.07
N ASN A 11 23.71 14.07 20.05
CA ASN A 11 23.56 14.59 21.41
C ASN A 11 24.18 15.98 21.63
N GLY A 12 24.68 16.64 20.59
CA GLY A 12 25.33 17.97 20.74
C GLY A 12 24.31 19.11 20.81
N PRO A 13 24.75 20.30 21.28
CA PRO A 13 23.92 21.48 21.22
C PRO A 13 23.57 21.80 19.77
N LEU A 14 22.30 22.20 19.53
CA LEU A 14 21.86 22.65 18.22
C LEU A 14 22.53 23.99 17.93
N THR A 15 23.35 24.03 16.88
CA THR A 15 23.70 25.27 16.18
C THR A 15 22.84 25.35 14.90
N ASP A 16 22.66 26.56 14.36
CA ASP A 16 21.90 26.77 13.12
C ASP A 16 22.42 25.88 11.97
N GLU A 17 23.72 25.55 12.00
CA GLU A 17 24.36 24.65 11.02
C GLU A 17 24.10 23.18 11.28
N SER A 18 23.84 22.76 12.52
CA SER A 18 23.63 21.37 12.89
C SER A 18 22.19 20.87 12.67
N THR A 19 21.26 21.75 12.38
CA THR A 19 19.84 21.38 12.19
C THR A 19 19.57 20.56 10.93
N ASN A 20 20.46 20.63 9.94
CA ASN A 20 20.34 19.93 8.64
C ASN A 20 21.43 18.88 8.41
N LEU A 21 22.24 18.54 9.42
CA LEU A 21 23.28 17.55 9.28
C LEU A 21 22.71 16.15 9.53
N THR A 22 22.93 15.25 8.58
CA THR A 22 22.76 13.80 8.80
C THR A 22 24.03 13.29 9.46
N LEU A 23 23.90 12.66 10.62
CA LEU A 23 25.01 12.02 11.29
C LEU A 23 25.24 10.62 10.73
N GLU A 24 26.29 10.47 9.93
CA GLU A 24 26.69 9.17 9.39
C GLU A 24 27.69 8.47 10.31
N ARG A 25 27.40 7.20 10.61
CA ARG A 25 28.29 6.29 11.34
C ARG A 25 28.59 5.08 10.48
N TRP A 26 29.87 4.78 10.34
CA TRP A 26 30.35 3.64 9.56
C TRP A 26 31.04 2.64 10.47
N MET A 27 30.62 1.38 10.39
CA MET A 27 31.26 0.24 11.05
C MET A 27 31.86 -0.64 9.95
N LEU A 28 33.17 -0.52 9.77
CA LEU A 28 33.91 -1.23 8.72
C LEU A 28 34.75 -2.36 9.33
N GLY A 29 34.82 -3.50 8.64
CA GLY A 29 35.64 -4.65 9.06
C GLY A 29 34.90 -5.64 9.94
N PHE A 30 33.60 -5.48 10.16
CA PHE A 30 32.81 -6.36 11.01
C PHE A 30 31.99 -7.33 10.12
N ALA A 31 32.09 -8.63 10.43
CA ALA A 31 31.22 -9.63 9.81
C ALA A 31 29.80 -9.55 10.38
N ASP A 32 29.68 -9.33 11.69
CA ASP A 32 28.42 -9.27 12.40
C ASP A 32 28.46 -8.12 13.43
N VAL A 33 27.40 -7.34 13.46
CA VAL A 33 27.18 -6.28 14.47
C VAL A 33 25.81 -6.48 15.09
N THR A 34 25.76 -6.53 16.43
CA THR A 34 24.52 -6.69 17.17
C THR A 34 24.36 -5.58 18.20
N PHE A 35 23.22 -4.93 18.20
CA PHE A 35 22.79 -4.03 19.26
C PHE A 35 21.64 -4.68 20.03
N ASN A 36 21.84 -4.86 21.33
CA ASN A 36 20.82 -5.40 22.23
C ASN A 36 20.30 -4.28 23.14
N ALA A 37 18.99 -4.14 23.22
CA ALA A 37 18.33 -3.26 24.17
C ALA A 37 17.22 -4.03 24.90
N SER A 38 17.10 -3.83 26.20
CA SER A 38 16.05 -4.47 27.00
C SER A 38 14.70 -3.71 26.95
N ASP A 39 14.71 -2.42 26.60
CA ASP A 39 13.51 -1.58 26.45
C ASP A 39 13.28 -1.23 24.97
N ARG A 40 14.19 -0.50 24.34
CA ARG A 40 14.02 -0.06 22.96
C ARG A 40 15.31 0.28 22.23
N ILE A 41 15.28 0.21 20.92
CA ILE A 41 16.22 0.91 20.04
C ILE A 41 15.48 2.10 19.43
N SER A 42 16.01 3.30 19.61
CA SER A 42 15.37 4.53 19.14
C SER A 42 16.30 5.40 18.31
N SER A 43 15.73 6.31 17.55
CA SER A 43 16.49 7.27 16.76
C SER A 43 16.02 8.71 17.01
N GLU A 44 16.94 9.66 16.91
CA GLU A 44 16.67 11.06 17.06
C GLU A 44 17.33 11.85 15.91
N ARG A 45 16.62 12.77 15.28
CA ARG A 45 17.07 13.58 14.16
C ARG A 45 17.44 12.75 12.92
N ALA A 46 18.16 13.38 11.96
CA ALA A 46 18.65 12.70 10.79
C ALA A 46 19.96 11.97 11.09
N SER A 47 19.98 10.66 10.91
CA SER A 47 21.17 9.83 11.16
C SER A 47 21.19 8.57 10.30
N GLN A 48 22.38 8.04 10.08
CA GLN A 48 22.59 6.81 9.34
C GLN A 48 23.64 5.96 10.06
N LEU A 49 23.37 4.66 10.15
CA LEU A 49 24.34 3.64 10.53
C LEU A 49 24.58 2.71 9.35
N SER A 50 25.81 2.57 8.90
CA SER A 50 26.20 1.64 7.84
C SER A 50 27.18 0.60 8.37
N VAL A 51 26.91 -0.69 8.15
CA VAL A 51 27.72 -1.81 8.58
C VAL A 51 28.23 -2.57 7.36
N TYR A 52 29.55 -2.69 7.24
CA TYR A 52 30.18 -3.39 6.12
C TYR A 52 31.38 -4.20 6.57
N GLN A 53 31.60 -5.36 5.96
CA GLN A 53 32.75 -6.21 6.25
C GLN A 53 34.00 -5.79 5.49
N ARG A 54 33.87 -5.41 4.23
CA ARG A 54 35.00 -5.06 3.36
C ARG A 54 34.62 -4.07 2.26
N ALA A 55 35.61 -3.29 1.83
CA ALA A 55 35.53 -2.53 0.60
C ALA A 55 35.83 -3.44 -0.61
N ILE A 56 35.11 -3.29 -1.70
CA ILE A 56 35.29 -4.06 -2.96
C ILE A 56 35.66 -3.17 -4.15
N GLY A 57 35.68 -1.85 -3.97
CA GLY A 57 36.05 -0.86 -4.99
C GLY A 57 36.05 0.55 -4.41
N ASP A 58 36.21 1.56 -5.25
CA ASP A 58 36.14 2.96 -4.86
C ASP A 58 34.68 3.34 -4.52
N GLY A 59 34.37 3.31 -3.23
CA GLY A 59 33.06 3.66 -2.70
C GLY A 59 32.07 2.49 -2.58
N ASP A 60 32.44 1.29 -3.02
CA ASP A 60 31.60 0.10 -2.90
C ASP A 60 32.04 -0.79 -1.72
N TYR A 61 31.04 -1.27 -0.97
CA TYR A 61 31.24 -2.08 0.23
C TYR A 61 30.34 -3.31 0.21
N GLN A 62 30.79 -4.38 0.84
CA GLN A 62 30.09 -5.67 0.85
C GLN A 62 30.17 -6.37 2.20
N GLY A 63 29.15 -7.18 2.48
CA GLY A 63 29.05 -8.01 3.70
C GLY A 63 28.90 -7.15 4.96
N GLY A 64 28.86 -7.83 6.10
CA GLY A 64 28.59 -7.20 7.40
C GLY A 64 27.10 -7.23 7.72
N ASN A 65 26.71 -8.20 8.59
CA ASN A 65 25.33 -8.36 9.04
C ASN A 65 25.04 -7.39 10.19
N LEU A 66 23.80 -6.91 10.25
CA LEU A 66 23.34 -6.05 11.32
C LEU A 66 22.10 -6.66 12.01
N THR A 67 22.19 -6.84 13.31
CA THR A 67 21.05 -7.27 14.13
C THR A 67 20.68 -6.17 15.13
N LEU A 68 19.42 -5.76 15.08
CA LEU A 68 18.79 -4.83 16.02
C LEU A 68 17.83 -5.64 16.90
N ASN A 69 18.25 -5.96 18.12
CA ASN A 69 17.53 -6.84 19.04
C ASN A 69 16.94 -6.03 20.19
N ALA A 70 15.64 -5.75 20.12
CA ALA A 70 14.92 -4.98 21.12
C ALA A 70 13.41 -5.28 21.08
N PRO A 71 12.67 -5.02 22.19
CA PRO A 71 11.21 -5.11 22.19
C PRO A 71 10.54 -4.23 21.12
N VAL A 72 11.14 -3.06 20.82
CA VAL A 72 10.70 -2.18 19.74
C VAL A 72 11.87 -1.40 19.13
N LEU A 73 11.86 -1.30 17.79
CA LEU A 73 12.63 -0.33 17.02
C LEU A 73 11.70 0.85 16.68
N THR A 74 12.08 2.08 17.06
CA THR A 74 11.22 3.25 16.87
C THR A 74 12.02 4.51 16.52
N GLY A 75 11.33 5.55 16.05
CA GLY A 75 11.88 6.88 15.84
C GLY A 75 11.24 7.89 16.78
N ARG A 76 12.04 8.81 17.33
CA ARG A 76 11.52 10.00 18.01
C ARG A 76 10.88 10.95 17.00
N ALA A 77 10.09 11.91 17.48
CA ALA A 77 9.42 12.86 16.61
C ALA A 77 10.40 13.56 15.65
N ARG A 78 10.06 13.53 14.35
CA ARG A 78 10.88 14.08 13.26
C ARG A 78 12.26 13.44 13.09
N SER A 79 12.50 12.27 13.64
CA SER A 79 13.71 11.50 13.33
C SER A 79 13.65 10.97 11.89
N ASP A 80 14.83 10.84 11.28
CA ASP A 80 15.01 10.20 9.97
C ASP A 80 16.25 9.30 10.09
N MET A 81 16.03 8.01 10.30
CA MET A 81 17.10 7.06 10.56
C MET A 81 17.18 6.01 9.47
N THR A 82 18.38 5.86 8.91
CA THR A 82 18.70 4.76 7.99
C THR A 82 19.65 3.77 8.67
N PHE A 83 19.24 2.53 8.75
CA PHE A 83 20.10 1.39 9.06
C PHE A 83 20.45 0.66 7.78
N ARG A 84 21.73 0.59 7.46
CA ARG A 84 22.22 -0.06 6.24
C ARG A 84 23.18 -1.18 6.58
N SER A 85 23.02 -2.32 5.94
CA SER A 85 23.88 -3.49 6.07
C SER A 85 24.33 -3.94 4.67
N GLY A 86 25.62 -4.17 4.50
CA GLY A 86 26.13 -4.78 3.28
C GLY A 86 25.88 -6.29 3.18
N GLY A 87 25.37 -6.90 4.26
CA GLY A 87 24.87 -8.26 4.39
C GLY A 87 23.42 -8.27 4.82
N ASP A 88 23.04 -9.23 5.66
CA ASP A 88 21.67 -9.37 6.14
C ASP A 88 21.36 -8.37 7.28
N LEU A 89 20.15 -7.79 7.26
CA LEU A 89 19.64 -6.94 8.34
C LEU A 89 18.48 -7.65 9.04
N THR A 90 18.60 -7.81 10.36
CA THR A 90 17.56 -8.45 11.16
C THR A 90 17.10 -7.52 12.28
N VAL A 91 15.78 -7.29 12.37
CA VAL A 91 15.15 -6.72 13.56
C VAL A 91 14.57 -7.87 14.36
N ALA A 92 15.13 -8.14 15.52
CA ALA A 92 14.73 -9.25 16.39
C ALA A 92 14.06 -8.74 17.67
N ARG A 93 13.26 -9.60 18.27
CA ARG A 93 12.67 -9.38 19.60
C ARG A 93 13.39 -10.30 20.61
N PRO A 94 13.84 -9.76 21.75
CA PRO A 94 14.42 -10.58 22.80
C PRO A 94 13.45 -11.64 23.34
N ASP A 95 13.94 -12.82 23.66
CA ASP A 95 13.13 -13.88 24.25
C ASP A 95 12.48 -13.41 25.55
N GLY A 96 11.18 -13.63 25.68
CA GLY A 96 10.42 -13.25 26.87
C GLY A 96 10.16 -11.74 27.03
N ALA A 97 10.48 -10.93 26.03
CA ALA A 97 10.17 -9.51 26.07
C ALA A 97 8.64 -9.28 26.11
N GLU A 98 8.19 -8.43 27.05
CA GLU A 98 6.79 -8.03 27.14
C GLU A 98 6.37 -7.20 25.91
N PRO A 99 5.09 -7.23 25.53
CA PRO A 99 4.55 -6.35 24.50
C PRO A 99 4.75 -4.87 24.88
N VAL A 100 5.24 -4.09 23.95
CA VAL A 100 5.45 -2.65 24.17
C VAL A 100 4.14 -1.89 24.06
N ASP A 101 3.90 -0.96 24.99
CA ASP A 101 2.83 0.03 24.85
C ASP A 101 3.21 1.04 23.75
N ARG A 102 2.66 0.78 22.56
CA ARG A 102 2.92 1.61 21.37
C ARG A 102 2.18 2.95 21.41
N SER A 103 1.23 3.13 22.32
CA SER A 103 0.47 4.39 22.46
C SER A 103 1.32 5.56 22.96
N SER A 104 2.41 5.26 23.64
CA SER A 104 3.35 6.24 24.21
C SER A 104 4.50 6.63 23.27
N LEU A 105 4.57 6.03 22.06
CA LEU A 105 5.63 6.32 21.10
C LEU A 105 5.41 7.66 20.41
N ASP A 106 6.51 8.32 20.05
CA ASP A 106 6.51 9.60 19.34
C ASP A 106 5.91 9.47 17.92
N LEU A 107 5.36 10.57 17.41
CA LEU A 107 4.74 10.63 16.09
C LEU A 107 5.70 11.17 15.01
N GLY A 108 5.53 10.64 13.78
CA GLY A 108 6.14 11.22 12.57
C GLY A 108 7.63 10.91 12.41
N GLY A 109 8.13 9.83 12.98
CA GLY A 109 9.48 9.32 12.70
C GLY A 109 9.58 8.64 11.33
N ARG A 110 10.77 8.65 10.72
CA ARG A 110 11.10 7.88 9.52
C ARG A 110 12.17 6.85 9.86
N LEU A 111 11.93 5.60 9.46
CA LEU A 111 12.87 4.49 9.62
C LEU A 111 13.09 3.83 8.25
N THR A 112 14.33 3.75 7.80
CA THR A 112 14.73 3.01 6.59
C THR A 112 15.65 1.86 7.01
N LEU A 113 15.30 0.65 6.59
CA LEU A 113 16.06 -0.58 6.79
C LEU A 113 16.51 -1.09 5.42
N ASP A 114 17.83 -1.13 5.19
CA ASP A 114 18.41 -1.43 3.88
C ASP A 114 19.47 -2.52 4.03
N GLY A 115 19.34 -3.64 3.32
CA GLY A 115 20.26 -4.77 3.42
C GLY A 115 20.20 -5.72 2.23
N ASN A 116 21.08 -6.72 2.22
CA ASN A 116 21.01 -7.78 1.21
C ASN A 116 19.72 -8.58 1.35
N ARG A 117 19.43 -9.06 2.56
CA ARG A 117 18.11 -9.56 3.00
C ARG A 117 17.68 -8.79 4.24
N VAL A 118 16.40 -8.47 4.32
CA VAL A 118 15.86 -7.81 5.51
C VAL A 118 14.77 -8.69 6.13
N ARG A 119 15.03 -9.08 7.40
CA ARG A 119 14.10 -9.89 8.19
C ARG A 119 13.60 -9.11 9.40
N ILE A 120 12.29 -9.03 9.52
CA ILE A 120 11.63 -8.47 10.70
C ILE A 120 11.01 -9.60 11.49
N ASP A 121 11.49 -9.79 12.72
CA ASP A 121 11.04 -10.79 13.69
C ASP A 121 10.67 -10.14 15.04
N GLY A 122 10.47 -8.83 15.02
CA GLY A 122 10.13 -7.99 16.15
C GLY A 122 9.14 -6.91 15.79
N THR A 123 9.11 -5.85 16.59
CA THR A 123 8.23 -4.69 16.36
C THR A 123 9.04 -3.51 15.82
N VAL A 124 8.60 -2.96 14.70
CA VAL A 124 9.07 -1.68 14.16
C VAL A 124 7.90 -0.72 14.19
N ALA A 125 8.03 0.40 14.88
CA ALA A 125 6.93 1.33 15.07
C ALA A 125 7.36 2.79 14.81
N ALA A 126 6.64 3.46 13.93
CA ALA A 126 6.76 4.89 13.64
C ALA A 126 5.36 5.49 13.46
N PRO A 127 4.58 5.67 14.54
CA PRO A 127 3.18 6.10 14.45
C PRO A 127 3.04 7.39 13.64
N SER A 128 2.11 7.43 12.67
CA SER A 128 1.92 8.55 11.72
C SER A 128 3.20 8.96 10.97
N GLY A 129 4.14 8.04 10.88
CA GLY A 129 5.44 8.24 10.25
C GLY A 129 5.63 7.39 9.00
N HIS A 130 6.86 6.94 8.80
CA HIS A 130 7.21 6.20 7.59
C HIS A 130 8.18 5.07 7.92
N ILE A 131 7.86 3.87 7.49
CA ILE A 131 8.75 2.71 7.54
C ILE A 131 9.05 2.26 6.12
N GLU A 132 10.33 2.21 5.77
CA GLU A 132 10.79 1.77 4.47
C GLU A 132 11.78 0.61 4.64
N ILE A 133 11.49 -0.52 4.02
CA ILE A 133 12.32 -1.72 4.06
C ILE A 133 12.74 -2.04 2.64
N ARG A 134 14.03 -2.01 2.38
CA ARG A 134 14.63 -2.32 1.08
C ARG A 134 15.59 -3.51 1.21
N ALA A 135 15.46 -4.44 0.29
CA ALA A 135 16.38 -5.57 0.19
C ALA A 135 16.87 -5.76 -1.26
N GLU A 136 18.12 -6.15 -1.42
CA GLU A 136 18.59 -6.62 -2.74
C GLU A 136 17.93 -7.97 -3.07
N GLU A 137 17.86 -8.89 -2.09
CA GLU A 137 17.18 -10.18 -2.21
C GLU A 137 15.79 -10.09 -1.52
N ASP A 138 15.55 -10.78 -0.42
CA ASP A 138 14.23 -10.95 0.17
C ASP A 138 13.92 -9.94 1.28
N VAL A 139 12.67 -9.48 1.31
CA VAL A 139 12.03 -8.86 2.48
C VAL A 139 11.13 -9.87 3.15
N GLN A 140 11.35 -10.15 4.44
CA GLN A 140 10.62 -11.14 5.21
C GLN A 140 10.05 -10.55 6.51
N LEU A 141 8.73 -10.55 6.64
CA LEU A 141 8.04 -10.27 7.89
C LEU A 141 7.65 -11.60 8.53
N ALA A 142 8.33 -11.98 9.62
CA ALA A 142 8.10 -13.27 10.29
C ALA A 142 6.78 -13.27 11.08
N ALA A 143 6.26 -14.46 11.38
CA ALA A 143 5.07 -14.59 12.23
C ALA A 143 5.29 -13.92 13.60
N GLY A 144 4.34 -13.10 14.03
CA GLY A 144 4.41 -12.31 15.26
C GLY A 144 5.16 -10.97 15.11
N SER A 145 5.74 -10.67 13.96
CA SER A 145 6.30 -9.36 13.70
C SER A 145 5.20 -8.30 13.53
N VAL A 146 5.54 -7.04 13.83
CA VAL A 146 4.63 -5.90 13.74
C VAL A 146 5.31 -4.73 13.06
N LEU A 147 4.72 -4.22 11.99
CA LEU A 147 5.00 -2.91 11.42
C LEU A 147 3.84 -1.98 11.76
N ASP A 148 4.09 -0.95 12.57
CA ASP A 148 3.05 -0.06 13.08
C ASP A 148 3.35 1.40 12.73
N VAL A 149 2.59 1.96 11.81
CA VAL A 149 2.57 3.38 11.49
C VAL A 149 1.18 3.99 11.72
N ALA A 150 0.34 3.31 12.49
CA ALA A 150 -1.02 3.76 12.74
C ALA A 150 -1.08 5.15 13.38
N GLY A 151 -2.12 5.90 13.03
CA GLY A 151 -2.44 7.17 13.66
C GLY A 151 -2.77 7.00 15.15
N ARG A 152 -2.53 8.05 15.91
CA ARG A 152 -2.75 8.07 17.36
C ARG A 152 -3.69 9.20 17.77
N GLU A 153 -4.37 8.96 18.87
CA GLU A 153 -5.07 10.00 19.60
C GLU A 153 -4.09 10.73 20.50
N VAL A 154 -4.06 12.07 20.42
CA VAL A 154 -3.23 12.92 21.26
C VAL A 154 -4.11 13.97 21.92
N THR A 155 -4.08 13.99 23.24
CA THR A 155 -4.83 14.98 24.04
C THR A 155 -3.91 16.13 24.45
N PHE A 156 -4.26 17.32 24.03
CA PHE A 156 -3.63 18.57 24.46
C PHE A 156 -4.59 19.34 25.36
N PHE A 157 -4.32 19.39 26.66
CA PHE A 157 -5.21 19.95 27.65
C PHE A 157 -6.60 19.27 27.62
N ASP A 158 -7.60 19.95 27.10
CA ASP A 158 -8.99 19.49 26.96
C ASP A 158 -9.40 19.16 25.51
N VAL A 159 -8.44 19.23 24.58
CA VAL A 159 -8.69 19.00 23.14
C VAL A 159 -8.00 17.72 22.70
N THR A 160 -8.81 16.77 22.27
CA THR A 160 -8.33 15.56 21.60
C THR A 160 -8.14 15.80 20.10
N ARG A 161 -6.99 15.38 19.58
CA ARG A 161 -6.65 15.39 18.16
C ARG A 161 -6.26 13.98 17.72
N HIS A 162 -6.58 13.67 16.49
CA HIS A 162 -6.21 12.40 15.87
C HIS A 162 -5.19 12.66 14.77
N SER A 163 -4.14 11.86 14.72
CA SER A 163 -3.18 11.88 13.63
C SER A 163 -3.58 10.85 12.56
N PHE A 164 -3.12 11.07 11.35
CA PHE A 164 -3.36 10.16 10.21
C PHE A 164 -2.53 8.88 10.30
N GLY A 165 -2.89 7.85 9.54
CA GLY A 165 -2.08 6.65 9.33
C GLY A 165 -0.85 6.97 8.48
N GLY A 166 0.30 6.39 8.81
CA GLY A 166 1.54 6.61 8.09
C GLY A 166 1.71 5.68 6.88
N ASP A 167 2.94 5.63 6.34
CA ASP A 167 3.25 4.86 5.14
C ASP A 167 4.21 3.72 5.44
N VAL A 168 3.98 2.55 4.83
CA VAL A 168 4.90 1.42 4.82
C VAL A 168 5.30 1.09 3.39
N VAL A 169 6.60 1.00 3.14
CA VAL A 169 7.17 0.58 1.85
C VAL A 169 8.02 -0.65 2.06
N LEU A 170 7.72 -1.72 1.33
CA LEU A 170 8.45 -2.98 1.29
C LEU A 170 8.95 -3.17 -0.15
N GLU A 171 10.25 -3.22 -0.35
CA GLU A 171 10.85 -3.30 -1.69
C GLU A 171 11.94 -4.37 -1.74
N SER A 172 11.78 -5.32 -2.65
CA SER A 172 12.79 -6.30 -3.02
C SER A 172 13.21 -6.08 -4.48
N HIS A 173 14.52 -6.00 -4.73
CA HIS A 173 15.03 -5.80 -6.08
C HIS A 173 15.09 -7.09 -6.89
N GLN A 174 15.59 -8.19 -6.30
CA GLN A 174 15.81 -9.46 -7.00
C GLN A 174 14.98 -10.62 -6.44
N GLY A 175 14.59 -10.54 -5.17
CA GLY A 175 13.88 -11.60 -4.47
C GLY A 175 12.41 -11.27 -4.20
N ASP A 176 11.90 -11.82 -3.13
CA ASP A 176 10.49 -11.78 -2.77
C ASP A 176 10.18 -10.79 -1.65
N VAL A 177 8.92 -10.35 -1.59
CA VAL A 177 8.35 -9.68 -0.42
C VAL A 177 7.35 -10.64 0.23
N ARG A 178 7.62 -11.08 1.45
CA ARG A 178 6.82 -12.06 2.18
C ARG A 178 6.43 -11.58 3.56
N GLN A 179 5.12 -11.53 3.80
CA GLN A 179 4.54 -11.36 5.14
C GLN A 179 3.92 -12.68 5.55
N ALA A 180 4.46 -13.30 6.59
CA ALA A 180 3.94 -14.57 7.10
C ALA A 180 2.59 -14.38 7.80
N ALA A 181 1.78 -15.44 7.82
CA ALA A 181 0.56 -15.48 8.64
C ALA A 181 0.90 -15.21 10.11
N GLY A 182 0.11 -14.33 10.77
CA GLY A 182 0.34 -13.83 12.12
C GLY A 182 1.34 -12.67 12.23
N ALA A 183 1.92 -12.19 11.13
CA ALA A 183 2.57 -10.89 11.09
C ALA A 183 1.52 -9.78 10.90
N THR A 184 1.71 -8.61 11.52
CA THR A 184 0.78 -7.49 11.45
C THR A 184 1.40 -6.29 10.76
N LEU A 185 0.64 -5.67 9.86
CA LEU A 185 0.96 -4.41 9.22
C LEU A 185 -0.19 -3.44 9.48
N ASP A 186 0.06 -2.36 10.22
CA ASP A 186 -0.98 -1.45 10.69
C ASP A 186 -0.71 -0.01 10.23
N VAL A 187 -1.56 0.46 9.31
CA VAL A 187 -1.59 1.83 8.79
C VAL A 187 -2.91 2.53 9.12
N SER A 188 -3.67 2.02 10.09
CA SER A 188 -4.99 2.54 10.47
C SER A 188 -4.93 3.93 11.11
N ALA A 189 -6.08 4.60 11.22
CA ALA A 189 -6.21 5.84 11.96
C ALA A 189 -7.59 5.95 12.63
N ARG A 190 -7.63 6.45 13.87
CA ARG A 190 -8.87 6.78 14.57
C ARG A 190 -9.20 8.24 14.36
N GLY A 191 -10.30 8.56 13.69
CA GLY A 191 -10.73 9.94 13.48
C GLY A 191 -9.83 10.76 12.52
N SER A 192 -9.20 10.10 11.56
CA SER A 192 -8.45 10.65 10.44
C SER A 192 -8.34 9.61 9.33
N ASP A 193 -7.78 9.99 8.19
CA ASP A 193 -7.51 9.09 7.07
C ASP A 193 -6.46 8.04 7.44
N ALA A 194 -6.67 6.81 6.99
CA ALA A 194 -5.70 5.75 7.11
C ALA A 194 -4.52 5.94 6.13
N GLY A 195 -3.47 5.15 6.31
CA GLY A 195 -2.23 5.30 5.57
C GLY A 195 -2.11 4.43 4.33
N THR A 196 -0.88 4.29 3.86
CA THR A 196 -0.56 3.59 2.61
C THR A 196 0.42 2.44 2.83
N VAL A 197 0.20 1.34 2.11
CA VAL A 197 1.14 0.23 1.99
C VAL A 197 1.59 0.11 0.54
N LYS A 198 2.90 0.01 0.33
CA LYS A 198 3.48 -0.34 -0.97
C LYS A 198 4.35 -1.58 -0.81
N ALA A 199 4.07 -2.63 -1.60
CA ALA A 199 4.86 -3.86 -1.63
C ALA A 199 5.31 -4.12 -3.07
N THR A 200 6.62 -4.11 -3.31
CA THR A 200 7.22 -4.26 -4.65
C THR A 200 8.26 -5.36 -4.66
N ALA A 201 8.07 -6.34 -5.56
CA ALA A 201 9.01 -7.41 -5.89
C ALA A 201 9.00 -7.62 -7.40
N ALA A 202 9.59 -6.66 -8.15
CA ALA A 202 9.49 -6.63 -9.62
C ALA A 202 10.03 -7.90 -10.30
N ASN A 203 11.04 -8.53 -9.72
CA ASN A 203 11.65 -9.77 -10.19
C ASN A 203 11.25 -11.01 -9.38
N GLY A 204 10.42 -10.85 -8.35
CA GLY A 204 10.02 -11.89 -7.41
C GLY A 204 8.52 -11.91 -7.13
N GLN A 205 8.17 -12.61 -6.08
CA GLN A 205 6.80 -12.83 -5.67
C GLN A 205 6.43 -11.93 -4.49
N VAL A 206 5.21 -11.38 -4.50
CA VAL A 206 4.62 -10.74 -3.33
C VAL A 206 3.62 -11.72 -2.68
N ALA A 207 3.84 -12.00 -1.39
CA ALA A 207 2.99 -12.84 -0.57
C ALA A 207 2.67 -12.13 0.75
N LEU A 208 1.47 -11.57 0.89
CA LEU A 208 1.00 -10.89 2.10
C LEU A 208 -0.07 -11.75 2.78
N GLU A 209 0.35 -12.66 3.67
CA GLU A 209 -0.52 -13.65 4.32
C GLU A 209 -0.92 -13.27 5.76
N GLY A 210 -0.35 -12.20 6.30
CA GLY A 210 -0.60 -11.71 7.65
C GLY A 210 -1.78 -10.74 7.74
N ASP A 211 -1.93 -10.13 8.92
CA ASP A 211 -2.95 -9.14 9.19
C ASP A 211 -2.59 -7.80 8.54
N LEU A 212 -3.52 -7.25 7.78
CA LEU A 212 -3.41 -5.96 7.13
C LEU A 212 -4.49 -5.04 7.70
N ILE A 213 -4.10 -3.93 8.37
CA ILE A 213 -5.04 -3.06 9.11
C ILE A 213 -4.91 -1.63 8.60
N ALA A 214 -6.00 -1.08 8.07
CA ALA A 214 -6.03 0.24 7.45
C ALA A 214 -7.39 0.95 7.59
N ARG A 215 -8.11 0.67 8.68
CA ARG A 215 -9.40 1.31 8.93
C ARG A 215 -9.23 2.78 9.30
N ALA A 216 -10.08 3.63 8.72
CA ALA A 216 -10.17 5.05 9.04
C ALA A 216 -11.38 5.32 9.93
N GLY A 217 -11.14 5.90 11.10
CA GLY A 217 -12.21 6.19 12.08
C GLY A 217 -12.81 4.95 12.74
N ASP A 218 -13.62 5.20 13.77
CA ASP A 218 -14.29 4.14 14.56
C ASP A 218 -15.71 3.82 14.05
N GLN A 219 -16.25 4.62 13.12
CA GLN A 219 -17.61 4.47 12.61
C GLN A 219 -17.60 4.44 11.08
N PRO A 220 -18.43 3.61 10.45
CA PRO A 220 -18.71 3.72 9.02
C PRO A 220 -19.21 5.13 8.70
N ASP A 221 -18.90 5.62 7.50
CA ASP A 221 -19.39 6.91 6.98
C ASP A 221 -18.95 8.16 7.77
N ASN A 222 -17.83 8.07 8.46
CA ASN A 222 -17.26 9.19 9.23
C ASN A 222 -16.61 10.29 8.36
N GLY A 223 -16.57 10.10 7.04
CA GLY A 223 -15.97 11.03 6.07
C GLY A 223 -14.45 10.89 5.90
N PHE A 224 -13.80 9.97 6.61
CA PHE A 224 -12.39 9.68 6.44
C PHE A 224 -12.17 8.57 5.40
N GLU A 225 -11.02 8.62 4.75
CA GLU A 225 -10.65 7.66 3.71
C GLU A 225 -9.91 6.46 4.35
N GLY A 226 -10.35 5.23 4.04
CA GLY A 226 -9.66 4.01 4.42
C GLY A 226 -8.30 3.88 3.76
N GLY A 227 -7.59 2.78 4.00
CA GLY A 227 -6.21 2.67 3.53
C GLY A 227 -6.06 2.47 2.04
N SER A 228 -4.85 2.75 1.59
CA SER A 228 -4.38 2.54 0.22
C SER A 228 -3.34 1.43 0.17
N ILE A 229 -3.38 0.60 -0.87
CA ILE A 229 -2.34 -0.39 -1.13
C ILE A 229 -1.92 -0.40 -2.59
N GLN A 230 -0.62 -0.53 -2.81
CA GLN A 230 -0.02 -0.85 -4.10
C GLN A 230 0.79 -2.13 -3.97
N VAL A 231 0.48 -3.12 -4.79
CA VAL A 231 1.20 -4.40 -4.85
C VAL A 231 1.71 -4.60 -6.27
N GLU A 232 3.01 -4.72 -6.41
CA GLU A 232 3.68 -4.96 -7.68
C GLU A 232 4.64 -6.14 -7.53
N GLY A 233 4.46 -7.18 -8.34
CA GLY A 233 5.29 -8.36 -8.31
C GLY A 233 5.34 -9.05 -9.65
N LEU A 234 6.39 -9.88 -9.87
CA LEU A 234 6.37 -10.81 -11.00
C LEU A 234 5.14 -11.71 -10.89
N THR A 235 4.84 -12.16 -9.66
CA THR A 235 3.59 -12.84 -9.31
C THR A 235 3.06 -12.35 -7.96
N ILE A 236 1.74 -12.42 -7.75
CA ILE A 236 1.07 -12.17 -6.47
C ILE A 236 0.49 -13.49 -5.99
N LEU A 237 0.98 -13.98 -4.85
CA LEU A 237 0.51 -15.24 -4.29
C LEU A 237 -0.87 -15.06 -3.64
N ASP A 238 -1.75 -16.04 -3.86
CA ASP A 238 -3.09 -16.06 -3.23
C ASP A 238 -3.85 -14.73 -3.38
N PHE A 239 -4.03 -14.28 -4.62
CA PHE A 239 -4.71 -13.00 -4.90
C PHE A 239 -6.11 -12.93 -4.27
N VAL A 240 -6.85 -14.05 -4.24
CA VAL A 240 -8.19 -14.12 -3.64
C VAL A 240 -8.12 -13.90 -2.14
N GLY A 241 -7.26 -14.62 -1.44
CA GLY A 241 -7.08 -14.44 0.01
C GLY A 241 -6.52 -13.07 0.36
N LEU A 242 -5.60 -12.52 -0.46
CA LEU A 242 -5.11 -11.15 -0.28
C LEU A 242 -6.26 -10.14 -0.40
N ASN A 243 -7.11 -10.27 -1.42
CA ASN A 243 -8.26 -9.40 -1.60
C ASN A 243 -9.23 -9.42 -0.41
N GLN A 244 -9.48 -10.61 0.16
CA GLN A 244 -10.31 -10.78 1.35
C GLN A 244 -9.68 -10.07 2.57
N ARG A 245 -8.39 -10.32 2.84
CA ARG A 245 -7.66 -9.66 3.96
C ARG A 245 -7.66 -8.13 3.83
N LEU A 246 -7.52 -7.61 2.61
CA LEU A 246 -7.60 -6.17 2.35
C LEU A 246 -9.00 -5.61 2.61
N GLY A 247 -10.05 -6.36 2.27
CA GLY A 247 -11.43 -5.98 2.57
C GLY A 247 -11.69 -5.94 4.08
N ASP A 248 -11.31 -7.00 4.77
CA ASP A 248 -11.45 -7.11 6.22
C ASP A 248 -10.62 -6.07 6.97
N GLY A 249 -9.49 -5.68 6.42
CA GLY A 249 -8.56 -4.70 6.98
C GLY A 249 -8.92 -3.23 6.75
N GLY A 250 -9.85 -2.92 5.85
CA GLY A 250 -10.27 -1.54 5.56
C GLY A 250 -9.40 -0.81 4.53
N PHE A 251 -8.78 -1.54 3.60
CA PHE A 251 -8.12 -0.97 2.43
C PHE A 251 -9.17 -0.70 1.35
N ASP A 252 -10.01 0.29 1.54
CA ASP A 252 -11.17 0.58 0.69
C ASP A 252 -11.05 1.87 -0.13
N TYR A 253 -10.01 2.68 0.11
CA TYR A 253 -9.79 3.88 -0.69
C TYR A 253 -9.13 3.57 -2.03
N ARG A 254 -7.95 2.90 -2.03
CA ARG A 254 -7.22 2.57 -3.27
C ARG A 254 -6.59 1.18 -3.20
N ARG A 255 -6.73 0.42 -4.29
CA ARG A 255 -6.02 -0.84 -4.49
C ARG A 255 -5.44 -0.88 -5.90
N ASP A 256 -4.14 -0.93 -6.00
CA ASP A 256 -3.40 -1.03 -7.26
C ASP A 256 -2.61 -2.34 -7.28
N PHE A 257 -2.88 -3.21 -8.26
CA PHE A 257 -2.22 -4.49 -8.44
C PHE A 257 -1.55 -4.54 -9.81
N THR A 258 -0.27 -4.91 -9.83
CA THR A 258 0.50 -5.13 -11.06
C THR A 258 1.17 -6.49 -11.00
N LEU A 259 0.83 -7.37 -11.95
CA LEU A 259 1.43 -8.67 -12.12
C LEU A 259 2.32 -8.66 -13.36
N GLY A 260 3.60 -8.95 -13.18
CA GLY A 260 4.60 -8.99 -14.26
C GLY A 260 4.52 -10.25 -15.11
N SER A 261 3.89 -11.33 -14.62
CA SER A 261 3.81 -12.61 -15.32
C SER A 261 2.56 -13.40 -14.95
N GLY A 262 2.04 -14.13 -15.94
CA GLY A 262 0.90 -15.02 -15.78
C GLY A 262 -0.45 -14.35 -15.97
N ASP A 263 -1.49 -15.20 -16.03
CA ASP A 263 -2.88 -14.78 -16.18
C ASP A 263 -3.51 -14.54 -14.81
N LEU A 264 -4.45 -13.60 -14.74
CA LEU A 264 -5.23 -13.34 -13.54
C LEU A 264 -6.73 -13.51 -13.81
N VAL A 265 -7.42 -14.19 -12.88
CA VAL A 265 -8.87 -14.28 -12.87
C VAL A 265 -9.42 -13.61 -11.61
N ILE A 266 -10.29 -12.62 -11.79
CA ILE A 266 -11.06 -11.99 -10.73
C ILE A 266 -12.43 -12.66 -10.69
N GLY A 267 -12.57 -13.67 -9.81
CA GLY A 267 -13.80 -14.47 -9.66
C GLY A 267 -14.75 -13.97 -8.58
N ASP A 268 -14.20 -13.33 -7.55
CA ASP A 268 -14.94 -12.81 -6.39
C ASP A 268 -15.17 -11.29 -6.48
N GLU A 269 -15.73 -10.73 -5.41
CA GLU A 269 -15.89 -9.28 -5.31
C GLU A 269 -14.53 -8.61 -5.00
N LEU A 270 -14.12 -7.69 -5.88
CA LEU A 270 -12.99 -6.78 -5.66
C LEU A 270 -13.54 -5.36 -5.46
N ARG A 271 -13.28 -4.75 -4.30
CA ARG A 271 -13.87 -3.46 -3.94
C ARG A 271 -12.86 -2.47 -3.37
N ALA A 272 -12.79 -1.28 -3.97
CA ALA A 272 -12.19 -0.07 -3.40
C ALA A 272 -12.65 1.13 -4.25
N ARG A 273 -12.56 2.36 -3.76
CA ARG A 273 -12.97 3.55 -4.51
C ARG A 273 -12.13 3.81 -5.75
N HIS A 274 -10.85 3.49 -5.70
CA HIS A 274 -9.93 3.55 -6.83
C HIS A 274 -9.28 2.19 -7.01
N LEU A 275 -9.61 1.52 -8.10
CA LEU A 275 -9.12 0.19 -8.43
C LEU A 275 -8.29 0.21 -9.70
N SER A 276 -7.10 -0.39 -9.63
CA SER A 276 -6.28 -0.66 -10.81
C SER A 276 -5.77 -2.09 -10.76
N VAL A 277 -6.00 -2.85 -11.81
CA VAL A 277 -5.45 -4.21 -11.96
C VAL A 277 -4.78 -4.32 -13.33
N THR A 278 -3.49 -4.61 -13.32
CA THR A 278 -2.69 -4.74 -14.52
C THR A 278 -2.00 -6.11 -14.58
N ALA A 279 -2.25 -6.88 -15.63
CA ALA A 279 -1.52 -8.10 -15.97
C ALA A 279 -0.53 -7.79 -17.10
N ASP A 280 0.70 -7.40 -16.72
CA ASP A 280 1.73 -6.95 -17.69
C ASP A 280 2.35 -8.10 -18.48
N GLY A 281 2.18 -9.34 -18.06
CA GLY A 281 2.73 -10.53 -18.72
C GLY A 281 1.71 -11.62 -19.01
N GLY A 282 0.42 -11.29 -19.14
CA GLY A 282 -0.62 -12.28 -19.42
C GLY A 282 -1.98 -11.67 -19.68
N SER A 283 -3.02 -12.50 -19.57
CA SER A 283 -4.43 -12.16 -19.74
C SER A 283 -5.11 -11.83 -18.41
N LEU A 284 -6.15 -11.00 -18.47
CA LEU A 284 -6.99 -10.69 -17.32
C LEU A 284 -8.44 -11.09 -17.63
N THR A 285 -9.02 -11.92 -16.77
CA THR A 285 -10.42 -12.35 -16.87
C THR A 285 -11.20 -11.86 -15.65
N VAL A 286 -12.33 -11.20 -15.87
CA VAL A 286 -13.27 -10.83 -14.83
C VAL A 286 -14.52 -11.71 -14.97
N ALA A 287 -14.74 -12.58 -13.98
CA ALA A 287 -15.90 -13.45 -13.86
C ALA A 287 -16.86 -13.01 -12.74
N GLY A 288 -16.36 -12.18 -11.79
CA GLY A 288 -17.09 -11.70 -10.63
C GLY A 288 -17.50 -10.24 -10.70
N THR A 289 -17.55 -9.60 -9.53
CA THR A 289 -17.90 -8.19 -9.38
C THR A 289 -16.67 -7.36 -9.06
N VAL A 290 -16.42 -6.31 -9.85
CA VAL A 290 -15.37 -5.31 -9.57
C VAL A 290 -16.05 -3.97 -9.33
N ARG A 291 -15.99 -3.50 -8.07
CA ARG A 291 -16.69 -2.31 -7.63
C ARG A 291 -15.73 -1.22 -7.16
N ALA A 292 -15.68 -0.15 -7.94
CA ALA A 292 -14.97 1.08 -7.61
C ALA A 292 -15.93 2.21 -7.17
N GLY A 293 -17.20 1.90 -7.08
CA GLY A 293 -18.26 2.82 -6.70
C GLY A 293 -18.74 2.64 -5.27
N GLY A 294 -19.76 3.40 -4.92
CA GLY A 294 -20.39 3.41 -3.61
C GLY A 294 -21.15 4.70 -3.37
N ASP A 295 -20.99 5.32 -2.20
CA ASP A 295 -21.60 6.63 -1.93
C ASP A 295 -21.18 7.68 -2.99
N HIS A 296 -19.94 7.63 -3.42
CA HIS A 296 -19.38 8.50 -4.46
C HIS A 296 -18.82 7.71 -5.63
N ALA A 297 -18.86 8.31 -6.79
CA ALA A 297 -18.28 7.76 -8.00
C ALA A 297 -16.77 7.49 -7.82
N GLY A 298 -16.32 6.39 -8.40
CA GLY A 298 -14.94 5.95 -8.31
C GLY A 298 -14.26 5.78 -9.66
N SER A 299 -13.08 5.16 -9.65
CA SER A 299 -12.32 4.86 -10.87
C SER A 299 -11.88 3.40 -10.90
N LEU A 300 -12.10 2.76 -12.03
CA LEU A 300 -11.72 1.39 -12.29
C LEU A 300 -10.86 1.33 -13.55
N ARG A 301 -9.66 0.78 -13.41
CA ARG A 301 -8.75 0.51 -14.52
C ARG A 301 -8.38 -0.96 -14.56
N LEU A 302 -8.65 -1.61 -15.68
CA LEU A 302 -8.23 -2.99 -15.95
C LEU A 302 -7.38 -3.02 -17.20
N ALA A 303 -6.17 -3.56 -17.10
CA ALA A 303 -5.26 -3.68 -18.21
C ALA A 303 -4.66 -5.08 -18.30
N ALA A 304 -4.57 -5.62 -19.50
CA ALA A 304 -3.86 -6.86 -19.77
C ALA A 304 -2.88 -6.66 -20.93
N ARG A 305 -1.77 -7.36 -20.89
CA ARG A 305 -0.89 -7.41 -22.07
C ARG A 305 -1.57 -8.17 -23.19
N ASP A 306 -2.07 -9.35 -22.87
CA ASP A 306 -2.75 -10.21 -23.81
C ASP A 306 -4.27 -9.94 -23.83
N ASP A 307 -5.11 -10.92 -23.65
CA ASP A 307 -6.58 -10.75 -23.72
C ASP A 307 -7.13 -10.16 -22.40
N LEU A 308 -8.05 -9.19 -22.51
CA LEU A 308 -8.91 -8.74 -21.42
C LEU A 308 -10.34 -9.22 -21.66
N THR A 309 -10.84 -10.12 -20.82
CA THR A 309 -12.17 -10.73 -20.96
C THR A 309 -13.04 -10.35 -19.77
N ILE A 310 -14.20 -9.75 -20.05
CA ILE A 310 -15.27 -9.55 -19.08
C ILE A 310 -16.34 -10.59 -19.38
N GLU A 311 -16.52 -11.56 -18.49
CA GLU A 311 -17.41 -12.69 -18.70
C GLU A 311 -18.89 -12.36 -18.56
N SER A 312 -19.73 -13.28 -18.99
CA SER A 312 -21.20 -13.17 -18.84
C SER A 312 -21.58 -13.13 -17.35
N GLY A 313 -22.36 -12.13 -16.97
CA GLY A 313 -22.77 -11.91 -15.59
C GLY A 313 -21.78 -11.10 -14.75
N ALA A 314 -20.58 -10.84 -15.24
CA ALA A 314 -19.62 -9.98 -14.54
C ALA A 314 -20.14 -8.53 -14.47
N LEU A 315 -19.85 -7.86 -13.34
CA LEU A 315 -20.22 -6.47 -13.08
C LEU A 315 -18.98 -5.63 -12.86
N LEU A 316 -18.81 -4.60 -13.69
CA LEU A 316 -17.83 -3.53 -13.49
C LEU A 316 -18.60 -2.26 -13.07
N ASP A 317 -18.48 -1.87 -11.82
CA ASP A 317 -19.27 -0.81 -11.21
C ASP A 317 -18.36 0.30 -10.66
N ALA A 318 -18.38 1.45 -11.31
CA ALA A 318 -17.71 2.68 -10.84
C ALA A 318 -18.72 3.76 -10.42
N SER A 319 -20.00 3.39 -10.27
CA SER A 319 -21.10 4.31 -10.00
C SER A 319 -21.03 4.95 -8.61
N GLY A 320 -21.74 6.06 -8.42
CA GLY A 320 -21.91 6.71 -7.12
C GLY A 320 -23.34 7.14 -6.89
N ASP A 321 -23.86 6.87 -5.69
CA ASP A 321 -25.25 7.21 -5.33
C ASP A 321 -25.40 8.69 -4.98
N THR A 322 -24.37 9.31 -4.39
CA THR A 322 -24.39 10.68 -3.88
C THR A 322 -23.44 11.58 -4.67
N LEU A 323 -23.93 12.77 -5.06
CA LEU A 323 -23.09 13.77 -5.71
C LEU A 323 -22.33 14.61 -4.67
N LYS A 324 -21.02 14.75 -4.84
CA LYS A 324 -20.23 15.79 -4.15
C LYS A 324 -20.64 17.15 -4.69
N ARG A 325 -20.99 18.07 -3.78
CA ARG A 325 -21.46 19.42 -4.11
C ARG A 325 -20.50 20.47 -3.56
N ASP A 326 -20.37 21.57 -4.26
CA ASP A 326 -19.65 22.74 -3.78
C ASP A 326 -20.44 23.48 -2.69
N SER A 327 -19.85 24.56 -2.13
CA SER A 327 -20.48 25.40 -1.10
C SER A 327 -21.74 26.13 -1.57
N HIS A 328 -22.03 26.16 -2.88
CA HIS A 328 -23.20 26.78 -3.49
C HIS A 328 -24.26 25.73 -3.90
N GLY A 329 -24.01 24.45 -3.59
CA GLY A 329 -24.92 23.35 -3.94
C GLY A 329 -24.76 22.82 -5.37
N GLY A 330 -23.80 23.33 -6.15
CA GLY A 330 -23.48 22.84 -7.49
C GLY A 330 -22.72 21.51 -7.43
N ALA A 331 -23.03 20.57 -8.33
CA ALA A 331 -22.29 19.31 -8.42
C ALA A 331 -20.85 19.56 -8.92
N ILE A 332 -19.85 19.05 -8.19
CA ILE A 332 -18.44 19.14 -8.58
C ILE A 332 -18.18 18.05 -9.63
N GLU A 333 -18.10 18.44 -10.90
CA GLU A 333 -18.08 17.48 -12.01
C GLU A 333 -16.92 16.49 -11.94
N GLY A 334 -15.71 16.96 -11.62
CA GLY A 334 -14.52 16.11 -11.52
C GLY A 334 -14.62 15.03 -10.42
N SER A 335 -15.22 15.37 -9.28
CA SER A 335 -15.39 14.41 -8.16
C SER A 335 -16.55 13.44 -8.34
N ASN A 336 -17.48 13.75 -9.26
CA ASN A 336 -18.67 12.94 -9.56
C ASN A 336 -18.54 12.16 -10.88
N ARG A 337 -17.34 12.16 -11.49
CA ARG A 337 -17.10 11.44 -12.73
C ARG A 337 -16.64 10.01 -12.43
N ALA A 338 -17.52 9.05 -12.67
CA ALA A 338 -17.15 7.65 -12.72
C ALA A 338 -16.24 7.37 -13.93
N THR A 339 -15.17 6.63 -13.74
CA THR A 339 -14.23 6.30 -14.83
C THR A 339 -14.00 4.80 -14.91
N LEU A 340 -14.12 4.25 -16.11
CA LEU A 340 -13.88 2.85 -16.40
C LEU A 340 -12.96 2.74 -17.61
N ASP A 341 -11.70 2.29 -17.37
CA ASP A 341 -10.67 2.14 -18.39
C ASP A 341 -10.36 0.66 -18.60
N LEU A 342 -10.65 0.12 -19.77
CA LEU A 342 -10.37 -1.26 -20.16
C LEU A 342 -9.35 -1.28 -21.30
N THR A 343 -8.21 -1.96 -21.09
CA THR A 343 -7.12 -1.98 -22.05
C THR A 343 -6.62 -3.42 -22.28
N ALA A 344 -6.65 -3.91 -23.51
CA ALA A 344 -5.86 -5.03 -23.99
C ALA A 344 -4.74 -4.48 -24.87
N ARG A 345 -3.45 -4.73 -24.53
CA ARG A 345 -2.32 -4.11 -25.28
C ARG A 345 -2.05 -4.80 -26.59
N ASP A 346 -1.86 -6.11 -26.54
CA ASP A 346 -1.46 -6.92 -27.70
C ASP A 346 -2.56 -7.93 -28.12
N GLY A 347 -3.50 -8.22 -27.24
CA GLY A 347 -4.58 -9.17 -27.42
C GLY A 347 -5.94 -8.53 -27.73
N ARG A 348 -7.01 -9.20 -27.30
CA ARG A 348 -8.39 -8.81 -27.56
C ARG A 348 -9.08 -8.31 -26.29
N LEU A 349 -9.90 -7.29 -26.46
CA LEU A 349 -10.87 -6.87 -25.44
C LEU A 349 -12.22 -7.56 -25.76
N VAL A 350 -12.65 -8.44 -24.85
CA VAL A 350 -13.90 -9.21 -25.00
C VAL A 350 -14.87 -8.82 -23.90
N LEU A 351 -16.04 -8.30 -24.31
CA LEU A 351 -17.18 -8.08 -23.42
C LEU A 351 -18.25 -9.12 -23.78
N ALA A 352 -18.47 -10.10 -22.91
CA ALA A 352 -19.45 -11.16 -23.16
C ALA A 352 -20.88 -10.64 -23.01
N ASP A 353 -21.83 -11.32 -23.67
CA ASP A 353 -23.25 -11.00 -23.51
C ASP A 353 -23.66 -11.16 -22.04
N GLY A 354 -24.31 -10.14 -21.48
CA GLY A 354 -24.70 -10.09 -20.06
C GLY A 354 -23.66 -9.49 -19.11
N ALA A 355 -22.48 -9.12 -19.58
CA ALA A 355 -21.57 -8.26 -18.83
C ALA A 355 -22.17 -6.88 -18.60
N THR A 356 -22.01 -6.32 -17.40
CA THR A 356 -22.57 -5.01 -17.04
C THR A 356 -21.43 -4.03 -16.67
N LEU A 357 -21.50 -2.84 -17.26
CA LEU A 357 -20.59 -1.73 -16.98
C LEU A 357 -21.41 -0.54 -16.50
N ASP A 358 -21.22 -0.11 -15.25
CA ASP A 358 -21.95 1.01 -14.65
C ASP A 358 -21.03 2.18 -14.31
N VAL A 359 -21.28 3.33 -14.90
CA VAL A 359 -20.57 4.60 -14.66
C VAL A 359 -21.54 5.73 -14.32
N SER A 360 -22.68 5.41 -13.75
CA SER A 360 -23.66 6.41 -13.31
C SER A 360 -23.19 7.13 -12.03
N ALA A 361 -23.71 8.35 -11.82
CA ALA A 361 -23.49 9.09 -10.58
C ALA A 361 -24.72 9.93 -10.24
N GLY A 362 -25.27 9.75 -9.02
CA GLY A 362 -26.49 10.41 -8.57
C GLY A 362 -27.70 10.11 -9.46
N GLY A 363 -27.77 8.92 -10.03
CA GLY A 363 -28.84 8.49 -10.94
C GLY A 363 -28.73 9.05 -12.37
N GLU A 364 -27.69 9.80 -12.70
CA GLU A 364 -27.43 10.36 -14.02
C GLU A 364 -26.20 9.72 -14.67
N ALA A 365 -26.17 9.66 -16.00
CA ALA A 365 -24.99 9.20 -16.76
C ALA A 365 -23.91 10.29 -16.75
N ARG A 366 -22.96 10.21 -15.81
CA ARG A 366 -21.88 11.20 -15.64
C ARG A 366 -20.50 10.62 -15.84
N GLY A 367 -20.39 9.34 -16.16
CA GLY A 367 -19.13 8.64 -16.29
C GLY A 367 -18.57 8.57 -17.69
N VAL A 368 -17.35 8.03 -17.76
CA VAL A 368 -16.63 7.77 -19.00
C VAL A 368 -16.18 6.32 -19.03
N ILE A 369 -16.40 5.65 -20.14
CA ILE A 369 -15.87 4.31 -20.43
C ILE A 369 -14.88 4.44 -21.59
N ASN A 370 -13.62 4.08 -21.33
CA ASN A 370 -12.57 4.03 -22.33
C ASN A 370 -12.25 2.57 -22.65
N LEU A 371 -12.32 2.19 -23.91
CA LEU A 371 -12.04 0.85 -24.40
C LEU A 371 -10.86 0.93 -25.37
N ASN A 372 -9.75 0.28 -25.03
CA ASN A 372 -8.53 0.28 -25.81
C ASN A 372 -8.14 -1.16 -26.17
N ALA A 373 -8.02 -1.45 -27.47
CA ALA A 373 -7.51 -2.71 -27.98
C ALA A 373 -6.89 -2.53 -29.37
N PRO A 374 -5.96 -3.37 -29.80
CA PRO A 374 -5.43 -3.34 -31.17
C PRO A 374 -6.53 -3.56 -32.21
N VAL A 375 -6.47 -2.80 -33.30
CA VAL A 375 -7.36 -3.02 -34.44
C VAL A 375 -6.74 -4.08 -35.35
N TRP A 376 -7.30 -5.28 -35.36
CA TRP A 376 -6.90 -6.32 -36.28
C TRP A 376 -7.62 -6.15 -37.62
N ALA A 377 -6.90 -6.03 -38.70
CA ALA A 377 -7.41 -5.75 -40.06
C ALA A 377 -8.18 -6.95 -40.69
N ALA A 378 -9.00 -7.67 -39.96
CA ALA A 378 -9.83 -8.73 -40.53
C ALA A 378 -10.99 -9.16 -39.61
N ALA A 379 -11.79 -8.29 -39.07
CA ALA A 379 -13.04 -8.70 -38.45
C ALA A 379 -14.20 -7.93 -39.05
N ARG A 380 -15.19 -8.66 -39.53
CA ARG A 380 -16.47 -8.09 -39.95
C ARG A 380 -17.02 -7.27 -38.79
N ALA A 381 -17.45 -6.05 -39.08
CA ALA A 381 -18.08 -5.14 -38.14
C ALA A 381 -19.16 -5.87 -37.32
N THR A 382 -18.88 -6.15 -36.08
CA THR A 382 -19.89 -6.51 -35.10
C THR A 382 -20.55 -5.20 -34.69
N THR A 383 -21.81 -5.05 -35.00
CA THR A 383 -22.59 -3.88 -34.58
C THR A 383 -22.77 -3.96 -33.06
N TRP A 384 -22.13 -3.06 -32.34
CA TRP A 384 -22.35 -2.85 -30.94
C TRP A 384 -23.77 -2.30 -30.71
N ARG A 385 -24.60 -3.05 -30.00
CA ARG A 385 -25.85 -2.51 -29.47
C ARG A 385 -25.59 -2.05 -28.05
N TRP A 386 -25.65 -0.77 -27.87
CA TRP A 386 -25.74 -0.16 -26.55
C TRP A 386 -27.15 -0.40 -26.00
N THR A 387 -27.29 -1.19 -24.95
CA THR A 387 -28.52 -1.22 -24.14
C THR A 387 -28.19 -0.54 -22.83
N PRO A 388 -28.65 0.70 -22.59
CA PRO A 388 -28.58 1.27 -21.25
C PRO A 388 -29.42 0.38 -20.34
N ALA A 389 -28.85 -0.02 -19.17
CA ALA A 389 -29.59 -0.73 -18.15
C ALA A 389 -30.81 0.10 -17.77
N ALA A 390 -31.99 -0.47 -17.96
CA ALA A 390 -33.25 0.17 -17.67
C ALA A 390 -33.42 0.30 -16.17
N ARG A 391 -33.12 1.45 -15.61
CA ARG A 391 -33.65 1.88 -14.33
C ARG A 391 -34.49 3.11 -14.53
N SER A 392 -35.82 2.92 -14.38
CA SER A 392 -36.94 3.84 -14.30
C SER A 392 -37.10 4.84 -15.43
N PRO A 393 -38.33 5.01 -15.94
CA PRO A 393 -38.61 5.95 -16.99
C PRO A 393 -38.61 7.38 -16.44
N CYS A 394 -37.52 8.12 -16.62
CA CYS A 394 -37.64 9.56 -16.65
C CYS A 394 -38.36 9.93 -17.92
N ALA A 395 -39.59 10.46 -17.77
CA ALA A 395 -40.35 11.00 -18.86
C ALA A 395 -39.52 12.05 -19.61
N VAL A 396 -39.27 11.77 -20.88
CA VAL A 396 -38.73 12.77 -21.83
C VAL A 396 -39.79 13.82 -22.00
N PRO A 397 -39.52 15.12 -21.75
CA PRO A 397 -40.46 16.16 -22.15
C PRO A 397 -40.53 16.21 -23.68
N SER A 398 -41.71 16.17 -24.19
CA SER A 398 -42.07 16.16 -25.62
C SER A 398 -41.95 17.55 -26.23
N ASP A 399 -40.82 18.23 -26.18
CA ASP A 399 -40.67 19.51 -26.89
C ASP A 399 -39.24 19.72 -27.40
N TRP A 400 -38.89 18.99 -28.45
CA TRP A 400 -37.87 19.44 -29.40
C TRP A 400 -38.43 19.19 -30.82
N ARG A 401 -38.95 20.27 -31.40
CA ARG A 401 -39.11 20.43 -32.86
C ARG A 401 -37.87 21.10 -33.43
#